data_f9b0b3aa1dd6de92a491f28deb7f34b9
#
_entry.id   f9b0b3aa1dd6de92a491f28deb7f34b9
#
_cell.length_a   1.000
_cell.length_b   1.000
_cell.length_c   1.000
_cell.angle_alpha   90.00
_cell.angle_beta   90.00
_cell.angle_gamma   90.00
#
_symmetry.space_group_name_H-M   'P 1'
#
loop_
_entity.id
_entity.type
_entity.pdbx_description
1 polymer ?
#
loop_
_entity_poly.entity_id
_entity_poly.type
_entity_poly.pdbx_seq_one_letter_code
_entity_poly.pdbx_strand_id
1 'polypeptide(L)'
;MNTFKENRPTLSAGSLRTYTSILKNLAKQLKVSLSTPEEVIKHSKEITEHLKEVPPKLRKTRLACLIVFIEKSDSKQTEAVIKEFRECMMNDIKEYKSEVDKQELSERQKEGMMTLAEIMKKYSDLEKAVTPLMKKDKLTSKEFCHCQMYVLLSCLLLIPPRRSLDYTEFKLRNFTDECNHMLVEKRVPYFIFNTYKTAKKYGQQREKIPNKLATIIKTWTNLNPSEYLLQNSKQSNKISPTQLTNLLHSFFERPLSTSLLRHIYLSEKYKDIPALKEMKDTASAMGHSLGVALEYIKR
;
A
#
# COMPACT_ATOMS: atom_id res chain seq x y z
N MET A 1 -12.96 11.26 -20.04
CA MET A 1 -11.83 10.47 -19.49
C MET A 1 -10.45 11.01 -19.88
N ASN A 2 -10.32 11.78 -20.94
CA ASN A 2 -9.05 12.41 -21.32
C ASN A 2 -8.62 13.55 -20.38
N THR A 3 -9.57 14.34 -19.87
CA THR A 3 -9.32 15.52 -19.03
C THR A 3 -8.34 15.28 -17.87
N PHE A 4 -8.45 14.18 -17.13
CA PHE A 4 -7.49 13.85 -16.07
C PHE A 4 -6.05 13.67 -16.57
N LYS A 5 -5.87 13.05 -17.75
CA LYS A 5 -4.54 12.85 -18.34
C LYS A 5 -4.00 14.13 -18.95
N GLU A 6 -4.86 14.96 -19.54
CA GLU A 6 -4.51 16.28 -20.08
C GLU A 6 -4.08 17.22 -18.95
N ASN A 7 -4.79 17.19 -17.81
CA ASN A 7 -4.47 18.00 -16.65
C ASN A 7 -3.21 17.46 -15.94
N ARG A 8 -3.11 16.14 -15.76
CA ARG A 8 -1.97 15.48 -15.09
C ARG A 8 -1.48 14.24 -15.84
N PRO A 9 -0.57 14.38 -16.83
CA PRO A 9 -0.03 13.26 -17.62
C PRO A 9 0.65 12.18 -16.78
N THR A 10 1.22 12.55 -15.64
CA THR A 10 1.94 11.64 -14.73
C THR A 10 1.02 10.81 -13.81
N LEU A 11 -0.31 10.96 -13.93
CA LEU A 11 -1.27 10.25 -13.11
C LEU A 11 -1.22 8.74 -13.39
N SER A 12 -1.09 7.93 -12.34
CA SER A 12 -1.05 6.47 -12.50
C SER A 12 -2.38 5.91 -13.02
N ALA A 13 -2.34 4.77 -13.73
CA ALA A 13 -3.54 4.09 -14.20
C ALA A 13 -4.52 3.72 -13.05
N GLY A 14 -3.98 3.41 -11.86
CA GLY A 14 -4.77 3.17 -10.65
C GLY A 14 -5.50 4.43 -10.17
N SER A 15 -4.80 5.56 -10.11
CA SER A 15 -5.40 6.85 -9.73
C SER A 15 -6.46 7.28 -10.74
N LEU A 16 -6.19 7.11 -12.04
CA LEU A 16 -7.15 7.44 -13.09
C LEU A 16 -8.46 6.65 -12.94
N ARG A 17 -8.38 5.33 -12.69
CA ARG A 17 -9.55 4.48 -12.45
C ARG A 17 -10.32 4.95 -11.20
N THR A 18 -9.62 5.25 -10.12
CA THR A 18 -10.23 5.76 -8.88
C THR A 18 -10.95 7.09 -9.11
N TYR A 19 -10.31 8.05 -9.77
CA TYR A 19 -10.89 9.37 -10.05
C TYR A 19 -12.11 9.28 -10.97
N THR A 20 -12.03 8.46 -12.01
CA THR A 20 -13.19 8.20 -12.89
C THR A 20 -14.36 7.60 -12.11
N SER A 21 -14.09 6.66 -11.20
CA SER A 21 -15.12 6.05 -10.35
C SER A 21 -15.73 7.08 -9.39
N ILE A 22 -14.92 7.96 -8.80
CA ILE A 22 -15.39 9.03 -7.91
C ILE A 22 -16.35 9.97 -8.64
N LEU A 23 -16.00 10.48 -9.84
CA LEU A 23 -16.88 11.36 -10.61
C LEU A 23 -18.20 10.68 -10.96
N LYS A 24 -18.15 9.43 -11.44
CA LYS A 24 -19.37 8.67 -11.78
C LYS A 24 -20.27 8.47 -10.57
N ASN A 25 -19.69 8.16 -9.41
CA ASN A 25 -20.45 7.96 -8.18
C ASN A 25 -21.06 9.26 -7.67
N LEU A 26 -20.32 10.37 -7.69
CA LEU A 26 -20.85 11.70 -7.32
C LEU A 26 -21.99 12.12 -8.26
N ALA A 27 -21.83 11.99 -9.57
CA ALA A 27 -22.85 12.28 -10.55
C ALA A 27 -24.15 11.49 -10.28
N LYS A 28 -24.01 10.18 -9.95
CA LYS A 28 -25.14 9.32 -9.60
C LYS A 28 -25.82 9.76 -8.29
N GLN A 29 -25.03 10.08 -7.25
CA GLN A 29 -25.53 10.46 -5.94
C GLN A 29 -26.29 11.80 -5.98
N LEU A 30 -25.74 12.78 -6.72
CA LEU A 30 -26.33 14.11 -6.88
C LEU A 30 -27.41 14.16 -7.98
N LYS A 31 -27.54 13.10 -8.80
CA LYS A 31 -28.44 13.05 -9.97
C LYS A 31 -28.19 14.17 -10.98
N VAL A 32 -26.92 14.53 -11.17
CA VAL A 32 -26.45 15.57 -12.11
C VAL A 32 -25.39 15.00 -13.04
N SER A 33 -25.17 15.68 -14.20
CA SER A 33 -24.01 15.39 -15.03
C SER A 33 -22.76 16.03 -14.44
N LEU A 34 -21.66 15.29 -14.41
CA LEU A 34 -20.31 15.76 -14.05
C LEU A 34 -19.30 15.30 -15.11
N SER A 35 -19.69 15.37 -16.38
CA SER A 35 -18.92 14.87 -17.51
C SER A 35 -17.85 15.85 -17.99
N THR A 36 -18.05 17.15 -17.72
CA THR A 36 -17.12 18.22 -18.08
C THR A 36 -16.68 19.03 -16.84
N PRO A 37 -15.54 19.71 -16.89
CA PRO A 37 -15.09 20.62 -15.84
C PRO A 37 -16.12 21.71 -15.49
N GLU A 38 -16.79 22.27 -16.49
CA GLU A 38 -17.80 23.34 -16.36
C GLU A 38 -19.02 22.85 -15.56
N GLU A 39 -19.45 21.59 -15.77
CA GLU A 39 -20.53 20.98 -15.00
C GLU A 39 -20.13 20.80 -13.52
N VAL A 40 -18.90 20.41 -13.23
CA VAL A 40 -18.37 20.32 -11.86
C VAL A 40 -18.34 21.71 -11.20
N ILE A 41 -17.91 22.75 -11.91
CA ILE A 41 -17.87 24.12 -11.42
C ILE A 41 -19.30 24.63 -11.17
N LYS A 42 -20.23 24.39 -12.10
CA LYS A 42 -21.64 24.77 -11.96
C LYS A 42 -22.28 24.16 -10.72
N HIS A 43 -22.01 22.89 -10.42
CA HIS A 43 -22.57 22.16 -9.29
C HIS A 43 -21.66 22.15 -8.04
N SER A 44 -20.63 23.02 -7.99
CA SER A 44 -19.64 23.02 -6.90
C SER A 44 -20.26 23.14 -5.51
N LYS A 45 -21.26 24.00 -5.33
CA LYS A 45 -21.96 24.20 -4.06
C LYS A 45 -22.72 22.93 -3.60
N GLU A 46 -23.45 22.30 -4.52
CA GLU A 46 -24.17 21.04 -4.23
C GLU A 46 -23.19 19.90 -3.88
N ILE A 47 -22.07 19.85 -4.60
CA ILE A 47 -20.98 18.91 -4.32
C ILE A 47 -20.39 19.15 -2.94
N THR A 48 -20.05 20.39 -2.59
CA THR A 48 -19.48 20.76 -1.28
C THR A 48 -20.45 20.37 -0.16
N GLU A 49 -21.73 20.69 -0.30
CA GLU A 49 -22.76 20.33 0.71
C GLU A 49 -22.86 18.82 0.88
N HIS A 50 -22.99 18.07 -0.21
CA HIS A 50 -23.01 16.61 -0.16
C HIS A 50 -21.74 16.00 0.48
N LEU A 51 -20.58 16.61 0.24
CA LEU A 51 -19.33 16.13 0.79
C LEU A 51 -19.18 16.38 2.29
N LYS A 52 -19.97 17.25 2.92
CA LYS A 52 -19.96 17.44 4.38
C LYS A 52 -20.36 16.16 5.13
N GLU A 53 -21.28 15.38 4.56
CA GLU A 53 -21.70 14.09 5.12
C GLU A 53 -20.70 12.94 4.93
N VAL A 54 -19.64 13.19 4.16
CA VAL A 54 -18.62 12.16 3.85
C VAL A 54 -17.49 12.24 4.87
N PRO A 55 -17.02 11.11 5.42
CA PRO A 55 -15.88 11.11 6.34
C PRO A 55 -14.65 11.85 5.77
N PRO A 56 -13.90 12.61 6.59
CA PRO A 56 -12.79 13.48 6.14
C PRO A 56 -11.79 12.80 5.24
N LYS A 57 -11.42 11.57 5.56
CA LYS A 57 -10.47 10.75 4.77
C LYS A 57 -10.95 10.49 3.33
N LEU A 58 -12.23 10.22 3.15
CA LEU A 58 -12.84 9.99 1.82
C LEU A 58 -13.10 11.32 1.13
N ARG A 59 -13.58 12.33 1.85
CA ARG A 59 -13.83 13.70 1.37
C ARG A 59 -12.58 14.29 0.75
N LYS A 60 -11.45 14.25 1.44
CA LYS A 60 -10.14 14.67 0.91
C LYS A 60 -9.82 14.04 -0.45
N THR A 61 -10.06 12.74 -0.61
CA THR A 61 -9.75 12.05 -1.88
C THR A 61 -10.70 12.49 -3.00
N ARG A 62 -11.98 12.72 -2.68
CA ARG A 62 -12.97 13.21 -3.63
C ARG A 62 -12.65 14.65 -4.06
N LEU A 63 -12.31 15.52 -3.11
CA LEU A 63 -11.90 16.90 -3.40
C LEU A 63 -10.62 16.94 -4.26
N ALA A 64 -9.63 16.12 -3.97
CA ALA A 64 -8.42 16.02 -4.80
C ALA A 64 -8.74 15.59 -6.25
N CYS A 65 -9.67 14.66 -6.43
CA CYS A 65 -10.16 14.25 -7.74
C CYS A 65 -10.80 15.42 -8.50
N LEU A 66 -11.69 16.16 -7.84
CA LEU A 66 -12.41 17.30 -8.43
C LEU A 66 -11.45 18.42 -8.82
N ILE A 67 -10.50 18.77 -7.95
CA ILE A 67 -9.46 19.76 -8.25
C ILE A 67 -8.69 19.38 -9.50
N VAL A 68 -8.20 18.14 -9.59
CA VAL A 68 -7.47 17.67 -10.77
C VAL A 68 -8.34 17.70 -12.02
N PHE A 69 -9.65 17.47 -11.90
CA PHE A 69 -10.54 17.46 -13.04
C PHE A 69 -10.79 18.85 -13.62
N ILE A 70 -10.87 19.89 -12.76
CA ILE A 70 -11.21 21.27 -13.18
C ILE A 70 -10.00 22.19 -13.35
N GLU A 71 -8.78 21.78 -12.94
CA GLU A 71 -7.62 22.70 -12.77
C GLU A 71 -7.17 23.43 -14.05
N LYS A 72 -7.59 22.99 -15.22
CA LYS A 72 -7.30 23.63 -16.51
C LYS A 72 -8.56 24.10 -17.24
N SER A 73 -9.69 24.27 -16.55
CA SER A 73 -10.89 24.85 -17.17
C SER A 73 -10.74 26.37 -17.33
N ASP A 74 -11.19 26.88 -18.44
CA ASP A 74 -11.14 28.33 -18.78
C ASP A 74 -12.27 29.13 -18.11
N SER A 75 -13.08 28.52 -17.25
CA SER A 75 -14.16 29.20 -16.52
C SER A 75 -13.61 30.22 -15.56
N LYS A 76 -14.18 31.44 -15.56
CA LYS A 76 -13.85 32.52 -14.62
C LYS A 76 -14.01 32.13 -13.12
N GLN A 77 -14.78 31.08 -12.83
CA GLN A 77 -15.02 30.61 -11.48
C GLN A 77 -14.04 29.50 -11.04
N THR A 78 -13.21 28.98 -11.95
CA THR A 78 -12.31 27.85 -11.68
C THR A 78 -11.42 28.07 -10.46
N GLU A 79 -10.74 29.21 -10.40
CA GLU A 79 -9.83 29.51 -9.29
C GLU A 79 -10.54 29.61 -7.94
N ALA A 80 -11.74 30.23 -7.91
CA ALA A 80 -12.54 30.35 -6.69
C ALA A 80 -12.99 28.98 -6.18
N VAL A 81 -13.48 28.11 -7.08
CA VAL A 81 -13.92 26.76 -6.71
C VAL A 81 -12.73 25.89 -6.27
N ILE A 82 -11.59 25.98 -6.93
CA ILE A 82 -10.37 25.28 -6.51
C ILE A 82 -9.92 25.74 -5.13
N LYS A 83 -9.99 27.03 -4.84
CA LYS A 83 -9.64 27.59 -3.53
C LYS A 83 -10.54 27.03 -2.45
N GLU A 84 -11.85 27.06 -2.64
CA GLU A 84 -12.84 26.47 -1.73
C GLU A 84 -12.56 24.97 -1.46
N PHE A 85 -12.37 24.17 -2.52
CA PHE A 85 -12.06 22.75 -2.38
C PHE A 85 -10.73 22.51 -1.64
N ARG A 86 -9.71 23.35 -1.86
CA ARG A 86 -8.44 23.26 -1.14
C ARG A 86 -8.57 23.60 0.33
N GLU A 87 -9.36 24.62 0.68
CA GLU A 87 -9.61 25.00 2.08
C GLU A 87 -10.30 23.86 2.83
N CYS A 88 -11.36 23.28 2.26
CA CYS A 88 -12.02 22.08 2.81
C CYS A 88 -11.03 20.92 2.98
N MET A 89 -10.21 20.65 1.96
CA MET A 89 -9.22 19.58 2.01
C MET A 89 -8.13 19.83 3.06
N MET A 90 -7.71 21.07 3.28
CA MET A 90 -6.71 21.41 4.30
C MET A 90 -7.25 21.21 5.72
N ASN A 91 -8.51 21.48 5.96
CA ASN A 91 -9.16 21.20 7.24
C ASN A 91 -9.22 19.70 7.50
N ASP A 92 -9.62 18.91 6.49
CA ASP A 92 -9.60 17.44 6.56
C ASP A 92 -8.19 16.88 6.84
N ILE A 93 -7.14 17.50 6.26
CA ILE A 93 -5.75 17.10 6.51
C ILE A 93 -5.34 17.37 7.95
N LYS A 94 -5.74 18.49 8.54
CA LYS A 94 -5.45 18.83 9.94
C LYS A 94 -6.11 17.85 10.89
N GLU A 95 -7.40 17.57 10.67
CA GLU A 95 -8.17 16.59 11.44
C GLU A 95 -7.54 15.20 11.36
N TYR A 96 -7.25 14.73 10.15
CA TYR A 96 -6.60 13.44 9.93
C TYR A 96 -5.21 13.34 10.58
N LYS A 97 -4.41 14.43 10.56
CA LYS A 97 -3.12 14.44 11.27
C LYS A 97 -3.31 14.28 12.77
N SER A 98 -4.28 14.97 13.36
CA SER A 98 -4.59 14.85 14.78
C SER A 98 -4.97 13.41 15.16
N GLU A 99 -5.76 12.72 14.31
CA GLU A 99 -6.08 11.30 14.51
C GLU A 99 -4.85 10.40 14.41
N VAL A 100 -4.01 10.61 13.38
CA VAL A 100 -2.77 9.81 13.19
C VAL A 100 -1.80 10.01 14.36
N ASP A 101 -1.74 11.21 14.92
CA ASP A 101 -0.84 11.52 16.05
C ASP A 101 -1.26 10.81 17.35
N LYS A 102 -2.54 10.41 17.48
CA LYS A 102 -3.00 9.56 18.58
C LYS A 102 -2.47 8.13 18.50
N GLN A 103 -2.01 7.70 17.33
CA GLN A 103 -1.51 6.34 17.03
C GLN A 103 -2.52 5.23 17.36
N GLU A 104 -3.82 5.55 17.34
CA GLU A 104 -4.90 4.60 17.58
C GLU A 104 -5.21 3.74 16.35
N LEU A 105 -5.60 2.50 16.59
CA LEU A 105 -6.05 1.59 15.54
C LEU A 105 -7.49 1.90 15.16
N SER A 106 -7.78 1.95 13.86
CA SER A 106 -9.16 1.95 13.36
C SER A 106 -9.85 0.61 13.70
N GLU A 107 -11.19 0.60 13.76
CA GLU A 107 -11.97 -0.62 14.07
C GLU A 107 -11.57 -1.80 13.15
N ARG A 108 -11.46 -1.56 11.85
CA ARG A 108 -11.00 -2.59 10.91
C ARG A 108 -9.58 -3.10 11.19
N GLN A 109 -8.70 -2.24 11.71
CA GLN A 109 -7.36 -2.68 12.13
C GLN A 109 -7.43 -3.50 13.40
N LYS A 110 -8.29 -3.14 14.36
CA LYS A 110 -8.52 -3.92 15.59
C LYS A 110 -9.02 -5.34 15.28
N GLU A 111 -9.99 -5.47 14.36
CA GLU A 111 -10.49 -6.78 13.90
C GLU A 111 -9.39 -7.68 13.33
N GLY A 112 -8.47 -7.09 12.57
CA GLY A 112 -7.37 -7.83 11.94
C GLY A 112 -6.13 -7.96 12.81
N MET A 113 -6.09 -7.33 13.99
CA MET A 113 -4.90 -7.27 14.83
C MET A 113 -4.55 -8.64 15.39
N MET A 114 -3.27 -8.97 15.32
CA MET A 114 -2.65 -10.17 15.91
C MET A 114 -1.31 -9.76 16.52
N THR A 115 -0.86 -10.50 17.51
CA THR A 115 0.51 -10.35 17.99
C THR A 115 1.51 -10.91 16.97
N LEU A 116 2.72 -10.39 16.96
CA LEU A 116 3.79 -10.95 16.11
C LEU A 116 4.06 -12.43 16.46
N ALA A 117 3.94 -12.80 17.73
CA ALA A 117 4.11 -14.16 18.21
C ALA A 117 3.07 -15.13 17.60
N GLU A 118 1.78 -14.74 17.55
CA GLU A 118 0.72 -15.54 16.92
C GLU A 118 0.97 -15.72 15.43
N ILE A 119 1.40 -14.65 14.74
CA ILE A 119 1.73 -14.69 13.31
C ILE A 119 2.92 -15.63 13.07
N MET A 120 3.98 -15.52 13.87
CA MET A 120 5.16 -16.38 13.78
C MET A 120 4.85 -17.85 14.08
N LYS A 121 3.93 -18.12 15.00
CA LYS A 121 3.45 -19.49 15.26
C LYS A 121 2.75 -20.07 14.03
N LYS A 122 1.78 -19.36 13.44
CA LYS A 122 1.10 -19.81 12.21
C LYS A 122 2.09 -20.00 11.05
N TYR A 123 3.09 -19.12 10.94
CA TYR A 123 4.17 -19.26 9.95
C TYR A 123 4.99 -20.54 10.19
N SER A 124 5.40 -20.80 11.43
CA SER A 124 6.16 -22.02 11.78
C SER A 124 5.38 -23.30 11.51
N ASP A 125 4.09 -23.32 11.81
CA ASP A 125 3.23 -24.47 11.55
C ASP A 125 3.06 -24.71 10.02
N LEU A 126 2.90 -23.63 9.25
CA LEU A 126 2.90 -23.72 7.79
C LEU A 126 4.24 -24.20 7.23
N GLU A 127 5.37 -23.71 7.76
CA GLU A 127 6.72 -24.15 7.38
C GLU A 127 6.89 -25.65 7.55
N LYS A 128 6.48 -26.21 8.69
CA LYS A 128 6.52 -27.67 8.94
C LYS A 128 5.70 -28.45 7.91
N ALA A 129 4.49 -27.97 7.63
CA ALA A 129 3.59 -28.62 6.68
C ALA A 129 4.09 -28.56 5.22
N VAL A 130 4.76 -27.46 4.85
CA VAL A 130 5.21 -27.18 3.47
C VAL A 130 6.59 -27.75 3.18
N THR A 131 7.46 -27.89 4.18
CA THR A 131 8.85 -28.38 3.98
C THR A 131 8.92 -29.70 3.17
N PRO A 132 8.11 -30.74 3.43
CA PRO A 132 8.10 -31.94 2.61
C PRO A 132 7.58 -31.69 1.19
N LEU A 133 6.62 -30.77 1.02
CA LEU A 133 6.04 -30.44 -0.28
C LEU A 133 7.06 -29.74 -1.20
N MET A 134 7.90 -28.88 -0.64
CA MET A 134 8.96 -28.17 -1.38
C MET A 134 10.05 -29.10 -1.94
N LYS A 135 10.05 -30.38 -1.58
CA LYS A 135 10.98 -31.39 -2.10
C LYS A 135 10.37 -32.24 -3.22
N LYS A 136 9.09 -32.06 -3.56
CA LYS A 136 8.41 -32.78 -4.63
C LYS A 136 8.78 -32.22 -6.00
N ASP A 137 8.75 -33.07 -7.02
CA ASP A 137 8.94 -32.62 -8.40
C ASP A 137 7.69 -31.95 -8.97
N LYS A 138 6.51 -32.35 -8.49
CA LYS A 138 5.22 -31.77 -8.90
C LYS A 138 4.31 -31.58 -7.70
N LEU A 139 3.59 -30.46 -7.70
CA LEU A 139 2.60 -30.11 -6.68
C LEU A 139 1.19 -30.22 -7.25
N THR A 140 0.25 -30.69 -6.44
CA THR A 140 -1.18 -30.47 -6.70
C THR A 140 -1.52 -28.99 -6.55
N SER A 141 -2.65 -28.53 -7.09
CA SER A 141 -3.08 -27.14 -6.97
C SER A 141 -3.21 -26.68 -5.51
N LYS A 142 -3.65 -27.56 -4.62
CA LYS A 142 -3.77 -27.26 -3.18
C LYS A 142 -2.39 -27.12 -2.52
N GLU A 143 -1.48 -28.03 -2.80
CA GLU A 143 -0.10 -27.98 -2.31
C GLU A 143 0.62 -26.74 -2.83
N PHE A 144 0.42 -26.41 -4.12
CA PHE A 144 0.95 -25.19 -4.72
C PHE A 144 0.50 -23.93 -3.97
N CYS A 145 -0.80 -23.82 -3.64
CA CYS A 145 -1.32 -22.69 -2.85
C CYS A 145 -0.68 -22.61 -1.46
N HIS A 146 -0.46 -23.74 -0.77
CA HIS A 146 0.22 -23.76 0.53
C HIS A 146 1.68 -23.35 0.41
N CYS A 147 2.41 -23.85 -0.59
CA CYS A 147 3.79 -23.44 -0.85
C CYS A 147 3.88 -21.95 -1.19
N GLN A 148 2.98 -21.44 -2.03
CA GLN A 148 2.92 -20.02 -2.37
C GLN A 148 2.64 -19.14 -1.14
N MET A 149 1.74 -19.56 -0.24
CA MET A 149 1.50 -18.85 1.02
C MET A 149 2.75 -18.84 1.91
N TYR A 150 3.46 -19.96 2.02
CA TYR A 150 4.70 -20.03 2.76
C TYR A 150 5.77 -19.08 2.20
N VAL A 151 5.93 -19.04 0.88
CA VAL A 151 6.86 -18.11 0.20
C VAL A 151 6.47 -16.66 0.47
N LEU A 152 5.18 -16.32 0.34
CA LEU A 152 4.69 -14.97 0.65
C LEU A 152 4.98 -14.57 2.10
N LEU A 153 4.64 -15.44 3.06
CA LEU A 153 4.89 -15.17 4.48
C LEU A 153 6.38 -15.09 4.79
N SER A 154 7.21 -15.89 4.16
CA SER A 154 8.67 -15.79 4.29
C SER A 154 9.19 -14.43 3.83
N CYS A 155 8.68 -13.91 2.72
CA CYS A 155 9.02 -12.56 2.24
C CYS A 155 8.52 -11.44 3.18
N LEU A 156 7.41 -11.68 3.91
CA LEU A 156 6.81 -10.68 4.79
C LEU A 156 7.36 -10.72 6.23
N LEU A 157 7.95 -11.85 6.66
CA LEU A 157 8.32 -12.06 8.07
C LEU A 157 9.83 -12.19 8.28
N LEU A 158 10.60 -12.65 7.29
CA LEU A 158 12.04 -12.80 7.41
C LEU A 158 12.83 -11.53 7.11
N ILE A 159 12.16 -10.53 6.52
CA ILE A 159 12.65 -9.17 6.30
C ILE A 159 11.57 -8.17 6.68
N PRO A 160 11.87 -6.86 6.84
CA PRO A 160 10.83 -5.86 7.08
C PRO A 160 9.74 -5.90 6.00
N PRO A 161 8.45 -6.05 6.38
CA PRO A 161 7.37 -6.26 5.43
C PRO A 161 7.17 -5.05 4.51
N ARG A 162 7.09 -5.31 3.20
CA ARG A 162 6.86 -4.30 2.18
C ARG A 162 5.39 -4.27 1.72
N ARG A 163 5.05 -3.39 0.78
CA ARG A 163 3.67 -3.29 0.27
C ARG A 163 3.36 -4.42 -0.70
N SER A 164 2.06 -4.74 -0.85
CA SER A 164 1.59 -5.81 -1.76
C SER A 164 2.14 -5.67 -3.18
N LEU A 165 2.20 -4.44 -3.72
CA LEU A 165 2.70 -4.17 -5.06
C LEU A 165 4.13 -4.66 -5.26
N ASP A 166 4.97 -4.55 -4.24
CA ASP A 166 6.39 -4.90 -4.30
C ASP A 166 6.58 -6.39 -4.58
N TYR A 167 5.66 -7.24 -4.08
CA TYR A 167 5.67 -8.69 -4.27
C TYR A 167 4.87 -9.15 -5.50
N THR A 168 3.78 -8.45 -5.86
CA THR A 168 2.99 -8.80 -7.04
C THR A 168 3.72 -8.48 -8.35
N GLU A 169 4.68 -7.57 -8.32
CA GLU A 169 5.54 -7.21 -9.46
C GLU A 169 6.90 -7.92 -9.42
N PHE A 170 7.08 -8.86 -8.48
CA PHE A 170 8.34 -9.58 -8.31
C PHE A 170 8.45 -10.74 -9.30
N LYS A 171 9.55 -10.80 -10.05
CA LYS A 171 9.84 -11.86 -11.03
C LYS A 171 10.88 -12.86 -10.52
N LEU A 172 10.66 -14.12 -10.83
CA LEU A 172 11.58 -15.23 -10.55
C LEU A 172 12.55 -15.49 -11.70
N ARG A 173 12.12 -15.20 -12.93
CA ARG A 173 12.86 -15.39 -14.18
C ARG A 173 12.45 -14.39 -15.25
N ASN A 174 13.19 -14.31 -16.36
CA ASN A 174 12.92 -13.39 -17.48
C ASN A 174 12.76 -11.94 -17.00
N PHE A 175 13.54 -11.53 -16.00
CA PHE A 175 13.52 -10.18 -15.46
C PHE A 175 14.56 -9.29 -16.13
N THR A 176 14.26 -8.02 -16.21
CA THR A 176 15.16 -6.94 -16.62
C THR A 176 15.57 -6.11 -15.40
N ASP A 177 16.49 -5.19 -15.59
CA ASP A 177 16.91 -4.26 -14.53
C ASP A 177 15.77 -3.33 -14.02
N GLU A 178 14.62 -3.32 -14.71
CA GLU A 178 13.43 -2.56 -14.30
C GLU A 178 12.47 -3.36 -13.42
N CYS A 179 12.66 -4.68 -13.32
CA CYS A 179 11.77 -5.57 -12.56
C CYS A 179 12.21 -5.70 -11.10
N ASN A 180 11.26 -6.05 -10.23
CA ASN A 180 11.59 -6.55 -8.89
C ASN A 180 12.06 -8.00 -9.03
N HIS A 181 13.20 -8.34 -8.44
CA HIS A 181 13.79 -9.68 -8.56
C HIS A 181 14.78 -9.96 -7.43
N MET A 182 15.25 -11.21 -7.34
CA MET A 182 16.33 -11.61 -6.45
C MET A 182 17.66 -11.62 -7.23
N LEU A 183 18.67 -10.95 -6.68
CA LEU A 183 20.05 -10.96 -7.17
C LEU A 183 20.95 -11.63 -6.13
N VAL A 184 21.91 -12.45 -6.60
CA VAL A 184 22.98 -12.98 -5.76
C VAL A 184 24.30 -12.41 -6.25
N GLU A 185 24.96 -11.60 -5.44
CA GLU A 185 26.23 -10.98 -5.77
C GLU A 185 27.26 -11.33 -4.71
N LYS A 186 28.41 -11.84 -5.12
CA LYS A 186 29.49 -12.28 -4.22
C LYS A 186 28.98 -13.18 -3.07
N ARG A 187 28.06 -14.11 -3.37
CA ARG A 187 27.38 -15.02 -2.45
C ARG A 187 26.41 -14.36 -1.46
N VAL A 188 26.16 -13.07 -1.58
CA VAL A 188 25.19 -12.34 -0.75
C VAL A 188 23.90 -12.18 -1.55
N PRO A 189 22.75 -12.67 -1.05
CA PRO A 189 21.48 -12.51 -1.70
C PRO A 189 20.83 -11.17 -1.37
N TYR A 190 20.21 -10.56 -2.38
CA TYR A 190 19.48 -9.30 -2.30
C TYR A 190 18.15 -9.40 -3.00
N PHE A 191 17.15 -8.71 -2.48
CA PHE A 191 15.99 -8.30 -3.25
C PHE A 191 16.24 -6.93 -3.87
N ILE A 192 15.96 -6.81 -5.15
CA ILE A 192 16.02 -5.57 -5.91
C ILE A 192 14.59 -5.13 -6.18
N PHE A 193 14.26 -3.90 -5.79
CA PHE A 193 12.93 -3.32 -5.99
C PHE A 193 13.05 -2.08 -6.88
N ASN A 194 12.54 -2.19 -8.10
CA ASN A 194 12.48 -1.11 -9.09
C ASN A 194 11.03 -0.62 -9.26
N THR A 195 10.06 -1.54 -9.21
CA THR A 195 8.64 -1.25 -9.36
C THR A 195 7.92 -1.34 -8.02
N TYR A 196 7.68 -0.19 -7.37
CA TYR A 196 6.94 -0.07 -6.12
C TYR A 196 6.30 1.32 -6.00
N LYS A 197 5.37 1.51 -5.03
CA LYS A 197 4.51 2.71 -4.95
C LYS A 197 5.26 4.05 -4.99
N THR A 198 6.45 4.11 -4.41
CA THR A 198 7.24 5.34 -4.28
C THR A 198 8.57 5.29 -5.05
N ALA A 199 8.68 4.42 -6.05
CA ALA A 199 9.90 4.24 -6.85
C ALA A 199 10.37 5.53 -7.53
N LYS A 200 9.43 6.35 -8.03
CA LYS A 200 9.77 7.66 -8.64
C LYS A 200 10.49 8.61 -7.69
N LYS A 201 10.28 8.47 -6.36
CA LYS A 201 10.90 9.34 -5.35
C LYS A 201 12.22 8.79 -4.83
N TYR A 202 12.30 7.47 -4.65
CA TYR A 202 13.43 6.84 -3.94
C TYR A 202 14.33 6.01 -4.85
N GLY A 203 13.99 5.87 -6.14
CA GLY A 203 14.77 5.07 -7.10
C GLY A 203 14.77 3.58 -6.77
N GLN A 204 15.76 2.87 -7.28
CA GLN A 204 15.98 1.45 -6.98
C GLN A 204 16.30 1.26 -5.49
N GLN A 205 15.70 0.25 -4.88
CA GLN A 205 16.02 -0.18 -3.52
C GLN A 205 16.62 -1.58 -3.56
N ARG A 206 17.68 -1.77 -2.78
CA ARG A 206 18.40 -3.03 -2.63
C ARG A 206 18.35 -3.45 -1.17
N GLU A 207 17.74 -4.60 -0.89
CA GLU A 207 17.55 -5.14 0.46
C GLU A 207 18.33 -6.45 0.58
N LYS A 208 19.30 -6.51 1.50
CA LYS A 208 19.99 -7.77 1.82
C LYS A 208 19.01 -8.71 2.50
N ILE A 209 18.91 -9.95 2.02
CA ILE A 209 18.00 -10.94 2.57
C ILE A 209 18.75 -12.08 3.27
N PRO A 210 18.13 -12.73 4.27
CA PRO A 210 18.73 -13.92 4.90
C PRO A 210 18.89 -15.07 3.91
N ASN A 211 19.93 -15.89 4.09
CA ASN A 211 20.16 -17.08 3.27
C ASN A 211 18.96 -18.05 3.30
N LYS A 212 18.25 -18.16 4.43
CA LYS A 212 17.01 -18.95 4.54
C LYS A 212 16.00 -18.48 3.49
N LEU A 213 15.74 -17.17 3.38
CA LEU A 213 14.78 -16.64 2.41
C LEU A 213 15.26 -16.89 0.96
N ALA A 214 16.55 -16.67 0.70
CA ALA A 214 17.11 -16.93 -0.63
C ALA A 214 16.96 -18.40 -1.04
N THR A 215 17.15 -19.34 -0.12
CA THR A 215 16.95 -20.77 -0.36
C THR A 215 15.48 -21.10 -0.66
N ILE A 216 14.55 -20.54 0.11
CA ILE A 216 13.11 -20.68 -0.12
C ILE A 216 12.75 -20.19 -1.54
N ILE A 217 13.22 -19.00 -1.94
CA ILE A 217 12.95 -18.43 -3.27
C ILE A 217 13.54 -19.31 -4.38
N LYS A 218 14.76 -19.79 -4.22
CA LYS A 218 15.40 -20.69 -5.21
C LYS A 218 14.60 -21.99 -5.38
N THR A 219 14.23 -22.63 -4.28
CA THR A 219 13.40 -23.86 -4.31
C THR A 219 12.05 -23.58 -4.96
N TRP A 220 11.41 -22.48 -4.59
CA TRP A 220 10.15 -22.06 -5.18
C TRP A 220 10.26 -21.78 -6.68
N THR A 221 11.36 -21.20 -7.14
CA THR A 221 11.60 -20.95 -8.57
C THR A 221 11.58 -22.24 -9.39
N ASN A 222 12.05 -23.37 -8.84
CA ASN A 222 12.01 -24.65 -9.53
C ASN A 222 10.60 -25.25 -9.60
N LEU A 223 9.79 -25.03 -8.56
CA LEU A 223 8.41 -25.56 -8.45
C LEU A 223 7.35 -24.69 -9.14
N ASN A 224 7.61 -23.39 -9.22
CA ASN A 224 6.68 -22.43 -9.80
C ASN A 224 6.94 -22.25 -11.29
N PRO A 225 6.01 -22.63 -12.19
CA PRO A 225 6.21 -22.52 -13.63
C PRO A 225 6.13 -21.06 -14.14
N SER A 226 5.62 -20.13 -13.34
CA SER A 226 5.44 -18.74 -13.72
C SER A 226 6.75 -17.94 -13.68
N GLU A 227 6.76 -16.84 -14.43
CA GLU A 227 7.80 -15.80 -14.27
C GLU A 227 7.66 -15.02 -12.96
N TYR A 228 6.47 -14.97 -12.39
CA TYR A 228 6.17 -14.17 -11.20
C TYR A 228 6.31 -14.96 -9.91
N LEU A 229 6.73 -14.27 -8.85
CA LEU A 229 6.82 -14.85 -7.50
C LEU A 229 5.49 -15.44 -7.04
N LEU A 230 4.39 -14.75 -7.33
CA LEU A 230 3.05 -15.11 -6.89
C LEU A 230 2.08 -15.16 -8.08
N GLN A 231 1.29 -16.20 -8.15
CA GLN A 231 0.27 -16.39 -9.17
C GLN A 231 -1.14 -16.21 -8.59
N ASN A 232 -2.08 -15.90 -9.49
CA ASN A 232 -3.50 -15.91 -9.16
C ASN A 232 -4.01 -17.36 -8.93
N SER A 233 -5.23 -17.50 -8.41
CA SER A 233 -5.83 -18.82 -8.11
C SER A 233 -5.96 -19.74 -9.34
N LYS A 234 -6.03 -19.17 -10.55
CA LYS A 234 -6.09 -19.92 -11.81
C LYS A 234 -4.70 -20.32 -12.33
N GLN A 235 -3.63 -19.92 -11.66
CA GLN A 235 -2.24 -20.15 -12.06
C GLN A 235 -1.92 -19.68 -13.51
N SER A 236 -2.68 -18.70 -14.00
CA SER A 236 -2.60 -18.20 -15.37
C SER A 236 -1.88 -16.86 -15.50
N ASN A 237 -1.73 -16.13 -14.41
CA ASN A 237 -1.11 -14.80 -14.40
C ASN A 237 -0.63 -14.42 -12.99
N LYS A 238 0.10 -13.30 -12.87
CA LYS A 238 0.49 -12.75 -11.57
C LYS A 238 -0.73 -12.44 -10.71
N ILE A 239 -0.55 -12.56 -9.41
CA ILE A 239 -1.56 -12.15 -8.43
C ILE A 239 -1.73 -10.62 -8.42
N SER A 240 -2.95 -10.13 -8.24
CA SER A 240 -3.18 -8.70 -8.01
C SER A 240 -3.01 -8.35 -6.52
N PRO A 241 -2.75 -7.06 -6.17
CA PRO A 241 -2.69 -6.63 -4.76
C PRO A 241 -3.94 -6.96 -3.95
N THR A 242 -5.12 -6.91 -4.57
CA THR A 242 -6.39 -7.29 -3.92
C THR A 242 -6.45 -8.79 -3.65
N GLN A 243 -6.08 -9.61 -4.63
CA GLN A 243 -6.05 -11.07 -4.46
C GLN A 243 -5.03 -11.50 -3.41
N LEU A 244 -3.85 -10.83 -3.36
CA LEU A 244 -2.85 -11.07 -2.31
C LEU A 244 -3.43 -10.75 -0.91
N THR A 245 -4.17 -9.65 -0.77
CA THR A 245 -4.83 -9.30 0.48
C THR A 245 -5.87 -10.34 0.86
N ASN A 246 -6.70 -10.80 -0.07
CA ASN A 246 -7.69 -11.85 0.17
C ASN A 246 -7.04 -13.19 0.56
N LEU A 247 -5.88 -13.50 -0.02
CA LEU A 247 -5.11 -14.69 0.33
C LEU A 247 -4.64 -14.64 1.80
N LEU A 248 -4.14 -13.47 2.25
CA LEU A 248 -3.78 -13.26 3.66
C LEU A 248 -5.00 -13.35 4.58
N HIS A 249 -6.13 -12.72 4.21
CA HIS A 249 -7.37 -12.79 4.98
C HIS A 249 -7.83 -14.24 5.18
N SER A 250 -7.84 -15.02 4.10
CA SER A 250 -8.23 -16.44 4.14
C SER A 250 -7.31 -17.26 5.02
N PHE A 251 -5.99 -17.05 4.96
CA PHE A 251 -5.01 -17.81 5.75
C PHE A 251 -5.08 -17.48 7.25
N PHE A 252 -5.20 -16.19 7.57
CA PHE A 252 -5.24 -15.76 8.97
C PHE A 252 -6.64 -15.79 9.56
N GLU A 253 -7.69 -15.99 8.74
CA GLU A 253 -9.11 -15.95 9.12
C GLU A 253 -9.51 -14.60 9.75
N ARG A 254 -8.78 -13.56 9.40
CA ARG A 254 -8.91 -12.17 9.87
C ARG A 254 -8.56 -11.18 8.76
N PRO A 255 -9.04 -9.92 8.82
CA PRO A 255 -8.73 -8.90 7.82
C PRO A 255 -7.27 -8.37 7.95
N LEU A 256 -6.29 -9.28 7.96
CA LEU A 256 -4.88 -8.98 8.04
C LEU A 256 -4.31 -8.69 6.65
N SER A 257 -3.85 -7.47 6.42
CA SER A 257 -3.24 -7.02 5.17
C SER A 257 -1.73 -6.78 5.32
N THR A 258 -1.01 -6.65 4.20
CA THR A 258 0.41 -6.25 4.25
C THR A 258 0.61 -4.90 4.94
N SER A 259 -0.36 -3.98 4.87
CA SER A 259 -0.31 -2.72 5.61
C SER A 259 -0.43 -2.94 7.11
N LEU A 260 -1.35 -3.79 7.55
CA LEU A 260 -1.51 -4.11 8.96
C LEU A 260 -0.30 -4.89 9.50
N LEU A 261 0.26 -5.83 8.73
CA LEU A 261 1.52 -6.50 9.09
C LEU A 261 2.67 -5.50 9.33
N ARG A 262 2.74 -4.44 8.52
CA ARG A 262 3.74 -3.39 8.71
C ARG A 262 3.52 -2.60 9.99
N HIS A 263 2.26 -2.34 10.37
CA HIS A 263 1.93 -1.74 11.67
C HIS A 263 2.38 -2.67 12.80
N ILE A 264 2.00 -3.95 12.76
CA ILE A 264 2.37 -4.94 13.78
C ILE A 264 3.90 -5.03 13.93
N TYR A 265 4.62 -5.16 12.82
CA TYR A 265 6.08 -5.23 12.80
C TYR A 265 6.73 -4.00 13.44
N LEU A 266 6.30 -2.80 13.04
CA LEU A 266 6.88 -1.56 13.56
C LEU A 266 6.50 -1.32 15.02
N SER A 267 5.26 -1.63 15.43
CA SER A 267 4.81 -1.51 16.82
C SER A 267 5.60 -2.44 17.75
N GLU A 268 5.87 -3.69 17.33
CA GLU A 268 6.70 -4.60 18.11
C GLU A 268 8.16 -4.16 18.14
N LYS A 269 8.72 -3.77 17.00
CA LYS A 269 10.12 -3.36 16.88
C LYS A 269 10.45 -2.12 17.70
N TYR A 270 9.49 -1.22 17.83
CA TYR A 270 9.66 0.09 18.45
C TYR A 270 8.77 0.30 19.68
N LYS A 271 8.36 -0.78 20.33
CA LYS A 271 7.45 -0.73 21.51
C LYS A 271 7.97 0.11 22.66
N ASP A 272 9.30 0.22 22.79
CA ASP A 272 9.95 0.96 23.88
C ASP A 272 10.24 2.44 23.51
N ILE A 273 9.79 2.90 22.33
CA ILE A 273 9.91 4.31 21.94
C ILE A 273 8.72 5.09 22.52
N PRO A 274 8.93 6.30 23.10
CA PRO A 274 7.86 7.16 23.58
C PRO A 274 6.80 7.44 22.50
N ALA A 275 5.58 7.74 22.92
CA ALA A 275 4.49 8.06 21.99
C ALA A 275 4.86 9.23 21.08
N LEU A 276 4.44 9.17 19.83
CA LEU A 276 4.76 10.19 18.81
C LEU A 276 4.37 11.61 19.25
N LYS A 277 3.24 11.72 19.97
CA LYS A 277 2.78 13.01 20.51
C LYS A 277 3.76 13.55 21.55
N GLU A 278 4.16 12.72 22.51
CA GLU A 278 5.13 13.09 23.54
C GLU A 278 6.46 13.55 22.94
N MET A 279 6.99 12.81 21.97
CA MET A 279 8.21 13.20 21.25
C MET A 279 8.08 14.53 20.52
N LYS A 280 6.91 14.79 19.89
CA LYS A 280 6.64 16.07 19.20
C LYS A 280 6.52 17.22 20.18
N ASP A 281 5.81 17.02 21.29
CA ASP A 281 5.62 18.05 22.31
C ASP A 281 6.96 18.42 22.95
N THR A 282 7.80 17.43 23.26
CA THR A 282 9.15 17.64 23.77
C THR A 282 10.03 18.39 22.78
N ALA A 283 10.04 17.98 21.49
CA ALA A 283 10.80 18.67 20.45
C ALA A 283 10.33 20.11 20.28
N SER A 284 9.02 20.35 20.29
CA SER A 284 8.43 21.69 20.21
C SER A 284 8.81 22.58 21.39
N ALA A 285 8.78 22.03 22.60
CA ALA A 285 9.23 22.74 23.82
C ALA A 285 10.70 23.15 23.77
N MET A 286 11.53 22.38 23.05
CA MET A 286 12.95 22.70 22.78
C MET A 286 13.16 23.62 21.57
N GLY A 287 12.09 24.05 20.87
CA GLY A 287 12.16 24.87 19.65
C GLY A 287 12.63 24.12 18.41
N HIS A 288 12.49 22.79 18.37
CA HIS A 288 12.94 21.93 17.28
C HIS A 288 11.78 21.18 16.61
N SER A 289 11.99 20.76 15.34
CA SER A 289 11.16 19.71 14.76
C SER A 289 11.54 18.35 15.33
N LEU A 290 10.62 17.37 15.31
CA LEU A 290 10.91 16.01 15.76
C LEU A 290 12.14 15.41 15.03
N GLY A 291 12.29 15.67 13.72
CA GLY A 291 13.45 15.20 12.96
C GLY A 291 14.77 15.70 13.53
N VAL A 292 14.83 17.00 13.82
CA VAL A 292 16.01 17.64 14.43
C VAL A 292 16.24 17.11 15.86
N ALA A 293 15.18 17.01 16.67
CA ALA A 293 15.30 16.49 18.04
C ALA A 293 15.88 15.06 18.05
N LEU A 294 15.49 14.21 17.11
CA LEU A 294 16.03 12.82 17.00
C LEU A 294 17.53 12.78 16.68
N GLU A 295 18.08 13.80 16.00
CA GLU A 295 19.52 13.90 15.70
C GLU A 295 20.38 14.18 16.93
N TYR A 296 19.78 14.74 18.00
CA TYR A 296 20.46 14.98 19.28
C TYR A 296 20.57 13.72 20.15
N ILE A 297 19.77 12.68 19.88
CA ILE A 297 19.84 11.43 20.63
C ILE A 297 21.13 10.71 20.24
N LYS A 298 22.03 10.52 21.19
CA LYS A 298 23.26 9.70 21.03
C LYS A 298 23.05 8.37 21.74
N ARG A 299 23.37 7.27 21.05
CA ARG A 299 23.28 5.89 21.55
C ARG A 299 24.63 5.22 21.51
#